data_878b28a300cd742cf88e6aaf4ddb49d2
#
_entry.id   878b28a300cd742cf88e6aaf4ddb49d2
#
_cell.length_a   1.000
_cell.length_b   1.000
_cell.length_c   1.000
_cell.angle_alpha   90.00
_cell.angle_beta   90.00
_cell.angle_gamma   90.00
#
_symmetry.space_group_name_H-M   'P 1'
#
loop_
_entity.id
_entity.type
_entity.pdbx_description
1 polymer ?
#
loop_
_entity_poly.entity_id
_entity_poly.type
_entity_poly.pdbx_seq_one_letter_code
_entity_poly.pdbx_strand_id
1 'polypeptide(L)'
;MVDQFRSFSRTVTERVGALSDRFMERNRPLAQSRMLWEIGLEGCEIRLLRSRLGLDSGHASRLLRSLEAEGLAVVEPSASDRRVRVARLTSRGRRERALLDERSDTHASTILEALDPARREQLVGAMRTVERLLTAAAVEIRMVDPAGRDAVLCLSAYYAELNRRSDKGFDPTAGISAEPHELRPPAGAFFVAYLRGEAIGCGGVKHHDGAPAEIKRMWVAESARGLGVGRRMLACLEGCARDNGAATAHIETNGTLVEAISLYLSAGYVEVPAFNDEPFADHWFEKQFADVEAHKLNTTRTLPRHKSPSRWA
;
A
#
# COMPACT_ATOMS: atom_id res chain seq x y z
N MET A 1 13.57 21.31 -4.29
CA MET A 1 12.63 20.17 -4.34
C MET A 1 11.19 20.61 -4.08
N VAL A 2 10.87 21.26 -2.95
CA VAL A 2 9.50 21.69 -2.62
C VAL A 2 8.92 22.62 -3.68
N ASP A 3 9.67 23.61 -4.14
CA ASP A 3 9.22 24.57 -5.14
C ASP A 3 8.94 23.92 -6.50
N GLN A 4 9.76 22.92 -6.88
CA GLN A 4 9.53 22.14 -8.10
C GLN A 4 8.24 21.32 -8.00
N PHE A 5 7.99 20.69 -6.85
CA PHE A 5 6.74 19.97 -6.62
C PHE A 5 5.52 20.89 -6.68
N ARG A 6 5.60 22.08 -6.07
CA ARG A 6 4.53 23.09 -6.13
C ARG A 6 4.27 23.58 -7.55
N SER A 7 5.34 23.85 -8.32
CA SER A 7 5.23 24.28 -9.71
C SER A 7 4.58 23.20 -10.57
N PHE A 8 5.03 21.95 -10.44
CA PHE A 8 4.45 20.80 -11.13
C PHE A 8 2.96 20.64 -10.79
N SER A 9 2.58 20.72 -9.51
CA SER A 9 1.18 20.60 -9.08
C SER A 9 0.30 21.67 -9.71
N ARG A 10 0.77 22.94 -9.76
CA ARG A 10 0.02 24.05 -10.42
C ARG A 10 -0.17 23.77 -11.90
N THR A 11 0.90 23.40 -12.61
CA THR A 11 0.83 23.10 -14.05
C THR A 11 -0.14 21.97 -14.35
N VAL A 12 -0.10 20.88 -13.58
CA VAL A 12 -1.03 19.75 -13.75
C VAL A 12 -2.47 20.20 -13.49
N THR A 13 -2.73 20.88 -12.38
CA THR A 13 -4.08 21.35 -11.99
C THR A 13 -4.68 22.25 -13.09
N GLU A 14 -3.87 23.16 -13.65
CA GLU A 14 -4.28 24.02 -14.78
C GLU A 14 -4.58 23.21 -16.04
N ARG A 15 -3.65 22.33 -16.43
CA ARG A 15 -3.75 21.57 -17.67
C ARG A 15 -4.88 20.56 -17.69
N VAL A 16 -5.24 19.96 -16.54
CA VAL A 16 -6.39 19.04 -16.45
C VAL A 16 -7.73 19.77 -16.25
N GLY A 17 -7.76 21.10 -16.14
CA GLY A 17 -8.99 21.86 -15.94
C GLY A 17 -9.64 21.66 -14.57
N ALA A 18 -8.86 21.29 -13.55
CA ALA A 18 -9.37 20.94 -12.22
C ALA A 18 -10.05 22.12 -11.48
N LEU A 19 -9.75 23.35 -11.87
CA LEU A 19 -10.34 24.57 -11.28
C LEU A 19 -11.65 25.00 -11.95
N SER A 20 -12.09 24.30 -13.00
CA SER A 20 -13.34 24.61 -13.69
C SER A 20 -14.53 24.04 -12.94
N ASP A 21 -15.54 24.86 -12.68
CA ASP A 21 -16.84 24.42 -12.16
C ASP A 21 -17.60 23.49 -13.14
N ARG A 22 -17.15 23.47 -14.40
CA ARG A 22 -17.67 22.63 -15.48
C ARG A 22 -16.60 21.68 -15.96
N PHE A 23 -16.15 20.80 -15.06
CA PHE A 23 -15.11 19.81 -15.37
C PHE A 23 -15.50 18.96 -16.59
N MET A 24 -14.59 18.88 -17.56
CA MET A 24 -14.83 18.20 -18.83
C MET A 24 -16.12 18.69 -19.52
N GLU A 25 -16.39 20.00 -19.48
CA GLU A 25 -17.59 20.64 -20.04
C GLU A 25 -18.92 20.07 -19.50
N ARG A 26 -18.89 19.35 -18.39
CA ARG A 26 -20.09 18.90 -17.69
C ARG A 26 -20.49 19.94 -16.64
N ASN A 27 -21.78 20.13 -16.43
CA ASN A 27 -22.30 21.00 -15.37
C ASN A 27 -22.15 20.33 -14.00
N ARG A 28 -20.88 20.03 -13.65
CA ARG A 28 -20.52 19.25 -12.46
C ARG A 28 -19.08 19.53 -12.05
N PRO A 29 -18.83 19.79 -10.74
CA PRO A 29 -17.48 19.95 -10.22
C PRO A 29 -16.64 18.67 -10.34
N LEU A 30 -15.31 18.84 -10.41
CA LEU A 30 -14.35 17.73 -10.44
C LEU A 30 -14.59 16.68 -9.34
N ALA A 31 -14.89 17.12 -8.11
CA ALA A 31 -15.11 16.21 -6.98
C ALA A 31 -16.25 15.21 -7.21
N GLN A 32 -17.38 15.67 -7.79
CA GLN A 32 -18.50 14.80 -8.14
C GLN A 32 -18.16 13.85 -9.31
N SER A 33 -17.50 14.37 -10.34
CA SER A 33 -17.04 13.58 -11.48
C SER A 33 -16.05 12.50 -11.02
N ARG A 34 -15.12 12.85 -10.11
CA ARG A 34 -14.17 11.89 -9.53
C ARG A 34 -14.87 10.84 -8.66
N MET A 35 -15.87 11.23 -7.85
CA MET A 35 -16.65 10.28 -7.07
C MET A 35 -17.40 9.29 -7.98
N LEU A 36 -18.03 9.77 -9.04
CA LEU A 36 -18.73 8.93 -10.03
C LEU A 36 -17.77 7.91 -10.66
N TRP A 37 -16.55 8.31 -10.93
CA TRP A 37 -15.53 7.47 -11.54
C TRP A 37 -15.00 6.40 -10.58
N GLU A 38 -14.75 6.79 -9.32
CA GLU A 38 -14.24 5.87 -8.28
C GLU A 38 -15.28 4.83 -7.81
N ILE A 39 -16.58 5.09 -7.95
CA ILE A 39 -17.62 4.09 -7.71
C ILE A 39 -17.40 2.87 -8.61
N GLY A 40 -16.91 3.07 -9.83
CA GLY A 40 -16.62 1.97 -10.75
C GLY A 40 -17.88 1.29 -11.31
N LEU A 41 -17.69 0.35 -12.22
CA LEU A 41 -18.79 -0.39 -12.84
C LEU A 41 -19.38 -1.45 -11.90
N GLU A 42 -18.55 -2.02 -11.04
CA GLU A 42 -18.94 -3.06 -10.09
C GLU A 42 -19.47 -2.49 -8.75
N GLY A 43 -19.35 -1.19 -8.56
CA GLY A 43 -19.65 -0.52 -7.30
C GLY A 43 -18.45 -0.54 -6.33
N CYS A 44 -18.54 0.28 -5.27
CA CYS A 44 -17.47 0.41 -4.30
C CYS A 44 -18.00 0.61 -2.88
N GLU A 45 -17.36 0.01 -1.89
CA GLU A 45 -17.66 0.27 -0.48
C GLU A 45 -17.40 1.74 -0.16
N ILE A 46 -18.31 2.38 0.60
CA ILE A 46 -18.18 3.81 0.97
C ILE A 46 -16.88 4.07 1.73
N ARG A 47 -16.44 3.12 2.56
CA ARG A 47 -15.17 3.21 3.28
C ARG A 47 -13.98 3.33 2.32
N LEU A 48 -13.96 2.53 1.26
CA LEU A 48 -12.90 2.56 0.24
C LEU A 48 -12.97 3.84 -0.61
N LEU A 49 -14.16 4.26 -1.01
CA LEU A 49 -14.34 5.54 -1.73
C LEU A 49 -13.76 6.71 -0.93
N ARG A 50 -14.03 6.76 0.38
CA ARG A 50 -13.48 7.79 1.26
C ARG A 50 -11.96 7.76 1.29
N SER A 51 -11.38 6.56 1.44
CA SER A 51 -9.93 6.38 1.49
C SER A 51 -9.26 6.72 0.16
N ARG A 52 -9.81 6.27 -0.96
CA ARG A 52 -9.29 6.56 -2.31
C ARG A 52 -9.30 8.04 -2.65
N LEU A 53 -10.34 8.74 -2.19
CA LEU A 53 -10.53 10.18 -2.47
C LEU A 53 -9.97 11.10 -1.36
N GLY A 54 -9.48 10.55 -0.25
CA GLY A 54 -9.00 11.33 0.89
C GLY A 54 -10.11 12.17 1.55
N LEU A 55 -11.36 11.67 1.59
CA LEU A 55 -12.52 12.41 2.06
C LEU A 55 -12.90 12.04 3.49
N ASP A 56 -13.31 13.04 4.28
CA ASP A 56 -14.05 12.81 5.52
C ASP A 56 -15.46 12.26 5.24
N SER A 57 -16.13 11.73 6.29
CA SER A 57 -17.44 11.10 6.13
C SER A 57 -18.54 12.08 5.71
N GLY A 58 -18.47 13.33 6.20
CA GLY A 58 -19.47 14.36 5.87
C GLY A 58 -19.37 14.79 4.41
N HIS A 59 -18.16 14.99 3.90
CA HIS A 59 -17.94 15.38 2.50
C HIS A 59 -18.34 14.24 1.55
N ALA A 60 -17.89 13.01 1.81
CA ALA A 60 -18.28 11.85 1.00
C ALA A 60 -19.81 11.66 0.96
N SER A 61 -20.48 11.80 2.11
CA SER A 61 -21.96 11.70 2.19
C SER A 61 -22.67 12.79 1.41
N ARG A 62 -22.15 14.02 1.38
CA ARG A 62 -22.73 15.12 0.57
C ARG A 62 -22.59 14.84 -0.92
N LEU A 63 -21.41 14.39 -1.37
CA LEU A 63 -21.18 14.03 -2.78
C LEU A 63 -22.07 12.86 -3.22
N LEU A 64 -22.17 11.80 -2.42
CA LEU A 64 -23.03 10.67 -2.73
C LEU A 64 -24.50 11.06 -2.81
N ARG A 65 -25.02 11.84 -1.84
CA ARG A 65 -26.40 12.33 -1.87
C ARG A 65 -26.70 13.18 -3.11
N SER A 66 -25.74 14.01 -3.55
CA SER A 66 -25.88 14.77 -4.79
C SER A 66 -26.00 13.86 -6.01
N LEU A 67 -25.16 12.79 -6.10
CA LEU A 67 -25.24 11.82 -7.19
C LEU A 67 -26.52 10.99 -7.14
N GLU A 68 -27.03 10.65 -5.94
CA GLU A 68 -28.32 9.97 -5.75
C GLU A 68 -29.49 10.84 -6.20
N ALA A 69 -29.50 12.14 -5.81
CA ALA A 69 -30.53 13.09 -6.20
C ALA A 69 -30.59 13.29 -7.72
N GLU A 70 -29.46 13.20 -8.41
CA GLU A 70 -29.39 13.23 -9.87
C GLU A 70 -29.72 11.88 -10.53
N GLY A 71 -29.97 10.83 -9.74
CA GLY A 71 -30.24 9.48 -10.24
C GLY A 71 -29.05 8.79 -10.91
N LEU A 72 -27.81 9.18 -10.52
CA LEU A 72 -26.55 8.63 -11.09
C LEU A 72 -25.98 7.50 -10.27
N ALA A 73 -26.23 7.49 -8.97
CA ALA A 73 -25.78 6.45 -8.06
C ALA A 73 -26.91 6.02 -7.11
N VAL A 74 -26.74 4.87 -6.50
CA VAL A 74 -27.54 4.38 -5.38
C VAL A 74 -26.61 3.84 -4.30
N VAL A 75 -27.01 3.97 -3.03
CA VAL A 75 -26.27 3.43 -1.89
C VAL A 75 -27.10 2.36 -1.20
N GLU A 76 -26.59 1.14 -1.19
CA GLU A 76 -27.30 -0.04 -0.69
C GLU A 76 -26.41 -0.87 0.27
N PRO A 77 -26.98 -1.73 1.11
CA PRO A 77 -26.21 -2.70 1.87
C PRO A 77 -25.52 -3.70 0.94
N SER A 78 -24.31 -4.13 1.31
CA SER A 78 -23.63 -5.23 0.60
C SER A 78 -24.42 -6.53 0.70
N ALA A 79 -24.40 -7.32 -0.37
CA ALA A 79 -25.04 -8.64 -0.39
C ALA A 79 -24.35 -9.64 0.57
N SER A 80 -23.05 -9.49 0.80
CA SER A 80 -22.26 -10.36 1.68
C SER A 80 -22.31 -9.95 3.15
N ASP A 81 -22.44 -8.64 3.45
CA ASP A 81 -22.53 -8.10 4.81
C ASP A 81 -23.39 -6.84 4.82
N ARG A 82 -24.59 -6.92 5.38
CA ARG A 82 -25.56 -5.82 5.44
C ARG A 82 -25.09 -4.60 6.23
N ARG A 83 -24.03 -4.72 7.05
CA ARG A 83 -23.41 -3.61 7.78
C ARG A 83 -22.54 -2.75 6.87
N VAL A 84 -22.06 -3.32 5.76
CA VAL A 84 -21.25 -2.63 4.76
C VAL A 84 -22.17 -1.95 3.75
N ARG A 85 -21.91 -0.65 3.52
CA ARG A 85 -22.64 0.15 2.52
C ARG A 85 -21.81 0.24 1.25
N VAL A 86 -22.45 -0.01 0.11
CA VAL A 86 -21.85 0.00 -1.23
C VAL A 86 -22.56 1.04 -2.08
N ALA A 87 -21.81 1.90 -2.74
CA ALA A 87 -22.31 2.78 -3.79
C ALA A 87 -22.21 2.06 -5.15
N ARG A 88 -23.27 2.16 -5.96
CA ARG A 88 -23.32 1.60 -7.32
C ARG A 88 -23.83 2.62 -8.31
N LEU A 89 -23.32 2.55 -9.54
CA LEU A 89 -23.84 3.38 -10.62
C LEU A 89 -25.16 2.84 -11.14
N THR A 90 -26.13 3.73 -11.34
CA THR A 90 -27.34 3.45 -12.12
C THR A 90 -27.00 3.31 -13.61
N SER A 91 -27.94 2.89 -14.45
CA SER A 91 -27.77 2.93 -15.92
C SER A 91 -27.46 4.34 -16.43
N ARG A 92 -28.08 5.38 -15.81
CA ARG A 92 -27.78 6.79 -16.11
C ARG A 92 -26.36 7.16 -15.66
N GLY A 93 -25.94 6.73 -14.47
CA GLY A 93 -24.59 6.97 -13.96
C GLY A 93 -23.49 6.31 -14.82
N ARG A 94 -23.75 5.10 -15.33
CA ARG A 94 -22.82 4.42 -16.27
C ARG A 94 -22.66 5.20 -17.57
N ARG A 95 -23.75 5.72 -18.14
CA ARG A 95 -23.68 6.56 -19.34
C ARG A 95 -22.93 7.86 -19.08
N GLU A 96 -23.19 8.50 -17.93
CA GLU A 96 -22.50 9.73 -17.55
C GLU A 96 -20.99 9.49 -17.37
N ARG A 97 -20.60 8.38 -16.74
CA ARG A 97 -19.20 7.99 -16.61
C ARG A 97 -18.54 7.76 -17.96
N ALA A 98 -19.19 7.01 -18.87
CA ALA A 98 -18.65 6.77 -20.21
C ALA A 98 -18.41 8.09 -20.98
N LEU A 99 -19.32 9.06 -20.83
CA LEU A 99 -19.15 10.39 -21.43
C LEU A 99 -17.97 11.18 -20.81
N LEU A 100 -17.75 11.04 -19.49
CA LEU A 100 -16.57 11.62 -18.84
C LEU A 100 -15.27 10.98 -19.34
N ASP A 101 -15.25 9.66 -19.55
CA ASP A 101 -14.11 8.93 -20.11
C ASP A 101 -13.79 9.42 -21.53
N GLU A 102 -14.79 9.50 -22.42
CA GLU A 102 -14.64 9.99 -23.79
C GLU A 102 -14.08 11.43 -23.84
N ARG A 103 -14.57 12.31 -22.99
CA ARG A 103 -14.08 13.70 -22.93
C ARG A 103 -12.69 13.81 -22.34
N SER A 104 -12.36 12.97 -21.35
CA SER A 104 -11.02 12.88 -20.77
C SER A 104 -10.02 12.40 -21.84
N ASP A 105 -10.39 11.40 -22.64
CA ASP A 105 -9.57 10.88 -23.75
C ASP A 105 -9.33 11.96 -24.81
N THR A 106 -10.38 12.68 -25.20
CA THR A 106 -10.27 13.80 -26.15
C THR A 106 -9.34 14.90 -25.63
N HIS A 107 -9.50 15.26 -24.35
CA HIS A 107 -8.64 16.27 -23.71
C HIS A 107 -7.18 15.81 -23.62
N ALA A 108 -6.94 14.58 -23.23
CA ALA A 108 -5.61 13.99 -23.17
C ALA A 108 -4.96 13.92 -24.55
N SER A 109 -5.72 13.51 -25.58
CA SER A 109 -5.27 13.49 -26.98
C SER A 109 -4.85 14.88 -27.45
N THR A 110 -5.64 15.90 -27.19
CA THR A 110 -5.30 17.30 -27.56
C THR A 110 -3.98 17.76 -26.95
N ILE A 111 -3.70 17.39 -25.68
CA ILE A 111 -2.44 17.74 -25.01
C ILE A 111 -1.27 16.97 -25.66
N LEU A 112 -1.45 15.68 -25.95
CA LEU A 112 -0.40 14.84 -26.50
C LEU A 112 -0.11 15.14 -27.96
N GLU A 113 -1.11 15.46 -28.77
CA GLU A 113 -0.97 15.81 -30.19
C GLU A 113 -0.19 17.11 -30.43
N ALA A 114 -0.18 18.01 -29.44
CA ALA A 114 0.64 19.22 -29.49
C ALA A 114 2.14 18.95 -29.37
N LEU A 115 2.56 17.70 -29.08
CA LEU A 115 3.95 17.28 -28.94
C LEU A 115 4.37 16.41 -30.12
N ASP A 116 5.65 16.52 -30.53
CA ASP A 116 6.24 15.53 -31.42
C ASP A 116 6.32 14.13 -30.78
N PRO A 117 6.46 13.05 -31.58
CA PRO A 117 6.42 11.68 -31.05
C PRO A 117 7.44 11.42 -29.92
N ALA A 118 8.67 11.92 -30.02
CA ALA A 118 9.71 11.68 -29.03
C ALA A 118 9.38 12.37 -27.72
N ARG A 119 8.91 13.61 -27.74
CA ARG A 119 8.47 14.34 -26.54
C ARG A 119 7.22 13.73 -25.92
N ARG A 120 6.34 13.16 -26.73
CA ARG A 120 5.14 12.44 -26.26
C ARG A 120 5.54 11.21 -25.45
N GLU A 121 6.44 10.38 -25.97
CA GLU A 121 6.96 9.22 -25.25
C GLU A 121 7.69 9.62 -23.95
N GLN A 122 8.51 10.66 -24.01
CA GLN A 122 9.20 11.21 -22.84
C GLN A 122 8.22 11.66 -21.77
N LEU A 123 7.15 12.39 -22.13
CA LEU A 123 6.12 12.86 -21.20
C LEU A 123 5.40 11.69 -20.57
N VAL A 124 4.93 10.72 -21.35
CA VAL A 124 4.22 9.54 -20.82
C VAL A 124 5.13 8.69 -19.92
N GLY A 125 6.41 8.54 -20.27
CA GLY A 125 7.40 7.87 -19.43
C GLY A 125 7.62 8.58 -18.09
N ALA A 126 7.70 9.92 -18.11
CA ALA A 126 7.80 10.73 -16.89
C ALA A 126 6.53 10.62 -16.04
N MET A 127 5.33 10.66 -16.64
CA MET A 127 4.05 10.48 -15.95
C MET A 127 3.99 9.13 -15.20
N ARG A 128 4.35 8.03 -15.85
CA ARG A 128 4.41 6.70 -15.22
C ARG A 128 5.36 6.69 -14.02
N THR A 129 6.50 7.36 -14.13
CA THR A 129 7.47 7.45 -13.04
C THR A 129 6.92 8.25 -11.87
N VAL A 130 6.32 9.41 -12.13
CA VAL A 130 5.70 10.25 -11.10
C VAL A 130 4.55 9.52 -10.42
N GLU A 131 3.65 8.90 -11.19
CA GLU A 131 2.52 8.13 -10.66
C GLU A 131 3.00 7.01 -9.74
N ARG A 132 3.99 6.23 -10.17
CA ARG A 132 4.59 5.16 -9.36
C ARG A 132 5.16 5.68 -8.04
N LEU A 133 5.92 6.78 -8.07
CA LEU A 133 6.55 7.36 -6.88
C LEU A 133 5.51 7.94 -5.91
N LEU A 134 4.50 8.64 -6.42
CA LEU A 134 3.41 9.18 -5.59
C LEU A 134 2.55 8.06 -5.00
N THR A 135 2.28 7.01 -5.77
CA THR A 135 1.57 5.82 -5.29
C THR A 135 2.37 5.11 -4.20
N ALA A 136 3.67 4.91 -4.40
CA ALA A 136 4.55 4.33 -3.39
C ALA A 136 4.59 5.16 -2.09
N ALA A 137 4.58 6.49 -2.20
CA ALA A 137 4.55 7.39 -1.04
C ALA A 137 3.23 7.30 -0.25
N ALA A 138 2.14 6.90 -0.89
CA ALA A 138 0.83 6.76 -0.25
C ALA A 138 0.62 5.40 0.45
N VAL A 139 1.58 4.48 0.36
CA VAL A 139 1.51 3.20 1.06
C VAL A 139 1.76 3.40 2.55
N GLU A 140 0.87 2.88 3.38
CA GLU A 140 1.01 2.83 4.84
C GLU A 140 1.22 1.40 5.30
N ILE A 141 2.10 1.18 6.27
CA ILE A 141 2.29 -0.14 6.90
C ILE A 141 1.86 0.00 8.36
N ARG A 142 0.98 -0.87 8.81
CA ARG A 142 0.41 -0.83 10.16
C ARG A 142 0.50 -2.20 10.81
N MET A 143 0.82 -2.22 12.11
CA MET A 143 0.65 -3.42 12.93
C MET A 143 -0.85 -3.69 13.11
N VAL A 144 -1.25 -4.94 12.94
CA VAL A 144 -2.65 -5.38 13.05
C VAL A 144 -2.75 -6.70 13.79
N ASP A 145 -3.95 -7.05 14.25
CA ASP A 145 -4.23 -8.40 14.74
C ASP A 145 -4.13 -9.40 13.56
N PRO A 146 -3.27 -10.44 13.63
CA PRO A 146 -3.15 -11.47 12.60
C PRO A 146 -4.46 -12.25 12.33
N ALA A 147 -5.39 -12.30 13.27
CA ALA A 147 -6.74 -12.85 13.07
C ALA A 147 -7.75 -11.81 12.55
N GLY A 148 -7.34 -10.56 12.37
CA GLY A 148 -8.18 -9.50 11.83
C GLY A 148 -8.50 -9.71 10.34
N ARG A 149 -9.63 -9.14 9.90
CA ARG A 149 -10.15 -9.30 8.53
C ARG A 149 -9.08 -9.06 7.45
N ASP A 150 -8.35 -7.96 7.54
CA ASP A 150 -7.40 -7.55 6.49
C ASP A 150 -6.15 -8.46 6.50
N ALA A 151 -5.71 -8.92 7.67
CA ALA A 151 -4.64 -9.91 7.81
C ALA A 151 -5.05 -11.26 7.18
N VAL A 152 -6.25 -11.75 7.50
CA VAL A 152 -6.80 -13.00 6.94
C VAL A 152 -6.94 -12.91 5.42
N LEU A 153 -7.38 -11.78 4.87
CA LEU A 153 -7.46 -11.56 3.42
C LEU A 153 -6.07 -11.65 2.76
N CYS A 154 -5.07 -10.98 3.34
CA CYS A 154 -3.68 -11.05 2.83
C CYS A 154 -3.11 -12.46 2.91
N LEU A 155 -3.30 -13.15 4.03
CA LEU A 155 -2.83 -14.54 4.20
C LEU A 155 -3.51 -15.49 3.22
N SER A 156 -4.81 -15.35 2.99
CA SER A 156 -5.54 -16.15 2.00
C SER A 156 -5.00 -15.93 0.59
N ALA A 157 -4.71 -14.68 0.21
CA ALA A 157 -4.13 -14.34 -1.08
C ALA A 157 -2.68 -14.88 -1.22
N TYR A 158 -1.89 -14.79 -0.15
CA TYR A 158 -0.54 -15.37 -0.07
C TYR A 158 -0.56 -16.88 -0.29
N TYR A 159 -1.42 -17.61 0.43
CA TYR A 159 -1.54 -19.07 0.29
C TYR A 159 -2.05 -19.48 -1.10
N ALA A 160 -2.99 -18.73 -1.65
CA ALA A 160 -3.46 -18.96 -3.01
C ALA A 160 -2.34 -18.76 -4.05
N GLU A 161 -1.45 -17.79 -3.84
CA GLU A 161 -0.30 -17.57 -4.71
C GLU A 161 0.73 -18.69 -4.57
N LEU A 162 1.07 -19.11 -3.35
CA LEU A 162 1.97 -20.23 -3.11
C LEU A 162 1.46 -21.51 -3.79
N ASN A 163 0.17 -21.80 -3.63
CA ASN A 163 -0.44 -22.96 -4.25
C ASN A 163 -0.40 -22.93 -5.78
N ARG A 164 -0.55 -21.74 -6.39
CA ARG A 164 -0.43 -21.59 -7.86
C ARG A 164 1.00 -21.74 -8.37
N ARG A 165 2.02 -21.37 -7.56
CA ARG A 165 3.43 -21.40 -7.96
C ARG A 165 4.10 -22.75 -7.66
N SER A 166 3.55 -23.53 -6.74
CA SER A 166 4.10 -24.82 -6.34
C SER A 166 3.51 -25.93 -7.20
N ASP A 167 4.38 -26.70 -7.86
CA ASP A 167 3.98 -27.91 -8.62
C ASP A 167 3.42 -29.02 -7.73
N LYS A 168 3.77 -29.01 -6.43
CA LYS A 168 3.32 -30.00 -5.43
C LYS A 168 2.11 -29.54 -4.62
N GLY A 169 1.58 -28.34 -4.90
CA GLY A 169 0.62 -27.67 -4.03
C GLY A 169 1.27 -27.09 -2.77
N PHE A 170 0.48 -26.35 -2.01
CA PHE A 170 0.87 -25.75 -0.74
C PHE A 170 -0.20 -26.00 0.31
N ASP A 171 0.16 -26.68 1.40
CA ASP A 171 -0.71 -26.88 2.56
C ASP A 171 -0.14 -26.07 3.74
N PRO A 172 -0.81 -24.98 4.15
CA PRO A 172 -0.34 -24.14 5.25
C PRO A 172 -0.30 -24.86 6.61
N THR A 173 -0.96 -26.04 6.74
CA THR A 173 -0.99 -26.82 7.98
C THR A 173 0.16 -27.81 8.09
N ALA A 174 0.84 -28.11 6.97
CA ALA A 174 1.96 -29.06 6.92
C ALA A 174 3.32 -28.40 7.17
N GLY A 175 3.43 -27.08 7.10
CA GLY A 175 4.65 -26.31 7.35
C GLY A 175 4.88 -25.99 8.83
N ILE A 176 6.05 -25.40 9.11
CA ILE A 176 6.34 -24.84 10.44
C ILE A 176 5.41 -23.65 10.66
N SER A 177 4.53 -23.81 11.64
CA SER A 177 3.42 -22.87 11.88
C SER A 177 3.91 -21.49 12.28
N ALA A 178 3.17 -20.46 11.82
CA ALA A 178 3.17 -19.14 12.41
C ALA A 178 1.73 -18.85 12.85
N GLU A 179 1.36 -19.39 13.99
CA GLU A 179 0.02 -19.27 14.54
C GLU A 179 -0.29 -17.81 14.93
N PRO A 180 -1.57 -17.39 14.91
CA PRO A 180 -1.91 -16.01 15.24
C PRO A 180 -1.39 -15.53 16.60
N HIS A 181 -1.27 -16.41 17.59
CA HIS A 181 -0.74 -16.04 18.92
C HIS A 181 0.77 -15.78 18.91
N GLU A 182 1.53 -16.42 18.01
CA GLU A 182 2.98 -16.22 17.84
C GLU A 182 3.31 -14.91 17.11
N LEU A 183 2.32 -14.35 16.39
CA LEU A 183 2.44 -13.10 15.63
C LEU A 183 1.75 -11.92 16.34
N ARG A 184 1.55 -12.03 17.66
CA ARG A 184 1.04 -10.96 18.55
C ARG A 184 2.06 -10.60 19.62
N PRO A 185 2.13 -9.33 20.04
CA PRO A 185 2.95 -8.98 21.19
C PRO A 185 2.60 -9.80 22.45
N PRO A 186 3.59 -10.24 23.25
CA PRO A 186 5.04 -9.99 23.07
C PRO A 186 5.74 -11.02 22.16
N ALA A 187 5.08 -12.14 21.77
CA ALA A 187 5.68 -13.24 21.04
C ALA A 187 6.05 -12.88 19.58
N GLY A 188 5.45 -11.83 19.04
CA GLY A 188 5.72 -11.39 17.67
C GLY A 188 4.86 -10.19 17.28
N ALA A 189 4.85 -9.90 15.97
CA ALA A 189 4.01 -8.85 15.41
C ALA A 189 3.60 -9.19 13.98
N PHE A 190 2.44 -8.71 13.56
CA PHE A 190 1.96 -8.86 12.19
C PHE A 190 1.61 -7.48 11.60
N PHE A 191 2.08 -7.25 10.38
CA PHE A 191 1.89 -5.99 9.68
C PHE A 191 1.13 -6.19 8.38
N VAL A 192 0.30 -5.20 8.04
CA VAL A 192 -0.38 -5.11 6.75
C VAL A 192 -0.02 -3.79 6.09
N ALA A 193 0.31 -3.86 4.81
CA ALA A 193 0.51 -2.69 3.96
C ALA A 193 -0.81 -2.30 3.32
N TYR A 194 -1.13 -1.01 3.34
CA TYR A 194 -2.35 -0.44 2.78
C TYR A 194 -2.02 0.59 1.70
N LEU A 195 -2.75 0.53 0.61
CA LEU A 195 -2.79 1.59 -0.39
C LEU A 195 -4.24 2.04 -0.56
N ARG A 196 -4.50 3.31 -0.27
CA ARG A 196 -5.86 3.89 -0.36
C ARG A 196 -6.91 3.05 0.40
N GLY A 197 -6.52 2.50 1.57
CA GLY A 197 -7.39 1.70 2.43
C GLY A 197 -7.58 0.24 2.02
N GLU A 198 -6.98 -0.20 0.92
CA GLU A 198 -6.96 -1.60 0.50
C GLU A 198 -5.70 -2.28 1.04
N ALA A 199 -5.85 -3.48 1.58
CA ALA A 199 -4.74 -4.30 2.02
C ALA A 199 -4.02 -4.88 0.79
N ILE A 200 -2.73 -4.55 0.63
CA ILE A 200 -1.92 -4.89 -0.55
C ILE A 200 -0.68 -5.71 -0.23
N GLY A 201 -0.49 -6.08 1.01
CA GLY A 201 0.64 -6.90 1.42
C GLY A 201 0.65 -7.14 2.91
N CYS A 202 1.38 -8.14 3.35
CA CYS A 202 1.54 -8.47 4.76
C CYS A 202 2.93 -9.04 5.06
N GLY A 203 3.23 -9.16 6.35
CA GLY A 203 4.38 -9.85 6.88
C GLY A 203 4.30 -9.98 8.39
N GLY A 204 4.90 -11.01 8.93
CA GLY A 204 4.97 -11.28 10.35
C GLY A 204 6.41 -11.45 10.83
N VAL A 205 6.63 -11.21 12.10
CA VAL A 205 7.88 -11.51 12.79
C VAL A 205 7.56 -12.24 14.09
N LYS A 206 8.29 -13.32 14.37
CA LYS A 206 8.28 -14.03 15.65
C LYS A 206 9.52 -13.62 16.44
N HIS A 207 9.35 -13.40 17.72
CA HIS A 207 10.43 -13.09 18.64
C HIS A 207 10.80 -14.34 19.45
N HIS A 208 12.08 -14.55 19.64
CA HIS A 208 12.62 -15.65 20.43
C HIS A 208 13.65 -15.09 21.42
N ASP A 209 13.56 -15.49 22.68
CA ASP A 209 14.53 -15.07 23.71
C ASP A 209 15.92 -15.62 23.41
N GLY A 210 16.87 -14.73 23.12
CA GLY A 210 18.27 -15.11 22.86
C GLY A 210 18.55 -15.84 21.54
N ALA A 211 17.55 -15.96 20.65
CA ALA A 211 17.69 -16.59 19.34
C ALA A 211 17.29 -15.60 18.21
N PRO A 212 17.62 -15.89 16.94
CA PRO A 212 17.22 -15.06 15.81
C PRO A 212 15.71 -14.86 15.73
N ALA A 213 15.27 -13.64 15.39
CA ALA A 213 13.88 -13.40 15.06
C ALA A 213 13.54 -14.05 13.71
N GLU A 214 12.36 -14.64 13.59
CA GLU A 214 11.90 -15.25 12.35
C GLU A 214 10.93 -14.35 11.61
N ILE A 215 11.26 -13.96 10.38
CA ILE A 215 10.37 -13.22 9.49
C ILE A 215 9.58 -14.22 8.65
N LYS A 216 8.26 -14.12 8.73
CA LYS A 216 7.32 -15.08 8.15
C LYS A 216 6.23 -14.38 7.33
N ARG A 217 5.60 -15.13 6.42
CA ARG A 217 4.35 -14.71 5.75
C ARG A 217 4.47 -13.39 4.96
N MET A 218 5.66 -13.08 4.44
CA MET A 218 5.84 -11.91 3.59
C MET A 218 5.18 -12.08 2.23
N TRP A 219 4.28 -11.18 1.91
CA TRP A 219 3.56 -11.18 0.64
C TRP A 219 3.21 -9.76 0.20
N VAL A 220 3.22 -9.53 -1.12
CA VAL A 220 2.80 -8.28 -1.76
C VAL A 220 1.93 -8.62 -2.97
N ALA A 221 0.73 -8.04 -3.02
CA ALA A 221 -0.19 -8.19 -4.14
C ALA A 221 0.49 -7.83 -5.46
N GLU A 222 0.19 -8.56 -6.52
CA GLU A 222 0.78 -8.37 -7.85
C GLU A 222 0.61 -6.92 -8.33
N SER A 223 -0.57 -6.32 -8.10
CA SER A 223 -0.88 -4.91 -8.45
C SER A 223 -0.04 -3.87 -7.71
N ALA A 224 0.62 -4.25 -6.60
CA ALA A 224 1.46 -3.37 -5.78
C ALA A 224 2.97 -3.68 -5.90
N ARG A 225 3.35 -4.66 -6.73
CA ARG A 225 4.76 -4.95 -7.02
C ARG A 225 5.42 -3.80 -7.78
N GLY A 226 6.71 -3.63 -7.57
CA GLY A 226 7.45 -2.48 -8.15
C GLY A 226 7.27 -1.15 -7.41
N LEU A 227 6.35 -1.06 -6.42
CA LEU A 227 6.19 0.12 -5.55
C LEU A 227 7.14 0.14 -4.34
N GLY A 228 8.03 -0.83 -4.19
CA GLY A 228 8.93 -0.94 -3.05
C GLY A 228 8.25 -1.40 -1.74
N VAL A 229 7.02 -1.91 -1.80
CA VAL A 229 6.24 -2.36 -0.63
C VAL A 229 6.97 -3.48 0.12
N GLY A 230 7.48 -4.48 -0.59
CA GLY A 230 8.22 -5.60 0.02
C GLY A 230 9.45 -5.14 0.80
N ARG A 231 10.25 -4.22 0.25
CA ARG A 231 11.42 -3.65 0.94
C ARG A 231 11.04 -2.86 2.18
N ARG A 232 9.97 -2.07 2.12
CA ARG A 232 9.47 -1.31 3.27
C ARG A 232 8.87 -2.23 4.33
N MET A 233 8.17 -3.30 3.94
CA MET A 233 7.65 -4.31 4.85
C MET A 233 8.79 -5.02 5.56
N LEU A 234 9.80 -5.49 4.82
CA LEU A 234 10.98 -6.13 5.40
C LEU A 234 11.68 -5.21 6.40
N ALA A 235 11.91 -3.94 6.04
CA ALA A 235 12.52 -2.97 6.95
C ALA A 235 11.68 -2.73 8.22
N CYS A 236 10.35 -2.76 8.12
CA CYS A 236 9.44 -2.64 9.25
C CYS A 236 9.56 -3.85 10.19
N LEU A 237 9.60 -5.06 9.64
CA LEU A 237 9.77 -6.31 10.39
C LEU A 237 11.14 -6.39 11.06
N GLU A 238 12.21 -6.03 10.34
CA GLU A 238 13.56 -5.92 10.90
C GLU A 238 13.65 -4.89 12.02
N GLY A 239 12.98 -3.73 11.87
CA GLY A 239 12.86 -2.73 12.91
C GLY A 239 12.21 -3.30 14.16
N CYS A 240 11.06 -3.94 13.99
CA CYS A 240 10.34 -4.60 15.08
C CYS A 240 11.20 -5.68 15.79
N ALA A 241 11.92 -6.51 15.03
CA ALA A 241 12.84 -7.51 15.58
C ALA A 241 13.94 -6.88 16.45
N ARG A 242 14.59 -5.83 15.95
CA ARG A 242 15.63 -5.09 16.69
C ARG A 242 15.10 -4.42 17.95
N ASP A 243 13.93 -3.80 17.86
CA ASP A 243 13.30 -3.12 19.01
C ASP A 243 12.95 -4.10 20.12
N ASN A 244 12.78 -5.39 19.78
CA ASN A 244 12.58 -6.50 20.72
C ASN A 244 13.88 -7.27 21.05
N GLY A 245 15.04 -6.71 20.74
CA GLY A 245 16.34 -7.20 21.19
C GLY A 245 16.98 -8.30 20.32
N ALA A 246 16.41 -8.61 19.17
CA ALA A 246 17.02 -9.59 18.26
C ALA A 246 18.30 -9.01 17.62
N ALA A 247 19.41 -9.76 17.68
CA ALA A 247 20.65 -9.43 17.00
C ALA A 247 20.69 -9.93 15.55
N THR A 248 19.82 -10.90 15.23
CA THR A 248 19.82 -11.62 13.94
C THR A 248 18.38 -11.86 13.49
N ALA A 249 18.14 -11.88 12.19
CA ALA A 249 16.87 -12.31 11.60
C ALA A 249 17.10 -13.51 10.67
N HIS A 250 16.17 -14.44 10.71
CA HIS A 250 16.06 -15.62 9.86
C HIS A 250 14.86 -15.49 8.92
N ILE A 251 15.02 -15.96 7.69
CA ILE A 251 13.95 -16.06 6.70
C ILE A 251 14.16 -17.36 5.94
N GLU A 252 13.11 -18.15 5.74
CA GLU A 252 13.10 -19.22 4.76
C GLU A 252 12.10 -18.91 3.66
N THR A 253 12.33 -19.46 2.45
CA THR A 253 11.44 -19.24 1.30
C THR A 253 11.52 -20.38 0.30
N ASN A 254 10.48 -20.48 -0.54
CA ASN A 254 10.45 -21.42 -1.65
C ASN A 254 11.22 -20.88 -2.86
N GLY A 255 11.93 -21.74 -3.57
CA GLY A 255 12.75 -21.40 -4.75
C GLY A 255 11.95 -20.80 -5.92
N THR A 256 10.63 -21.06 -5.99
CA THR A 256 9.76 -20.44 -7.01
C THR A 256 9.49 -18.95 -6.77
N LEU A 257 9.83 -18.44 -5.58
CA LEU A 257 9.62 -17.04 -5.20
C LEU A 257 10.88 -16.19 -5.48
N VAL A 258 11.31 -16.15 -6.73
CA VAL A 258 12.55 -15.49 -7.17
C VAL A 258 12.63 -14.01 -6.80
N GLU A 259 11.48 -13.33 -6.76
CA GLU A 259 11.38 -11.92 -6.35
C GLU A 259 11.68 -11.73 -4.86
N ALA A 260 11.25 -12.68 -4.02
CA ALA A 260 11.53 -12.68 -2.59
C ALA A 260 13.01 -12.94 -2.32
N ILE A 261 13.60 -13.94 -2.99
CA ILE A 261 15.04 -14.25 -2.92
C ILE A 261 15.87 -13.01 -3.29
N SER A 262 15.55 -12.37 -4.44
CA SER A 262 16.22 -11.14 -4.87
C SER A 262 16.08 -10.00 -3.86
N LEU A 263 14.90 -9.86 -3.24
CA LEU A 263 14.68 -8.87 -2.20
C LEU A 263 15.57 -9.11 -0.99
N TYR A 264 15.64 -10.35 -0.48
CA TYR A 264 16.43 -10.68 0.71
C TYR A 264 17.92 -10.47 0.47
N LEU A 265 18.46 -10.98 -0.62
CA LEU A 265 19.86 -10.76 -1.00
C LEU A 265 20.19 -9.26 -1.12
N SER A 266 19.32 -8.48 -1.79
CA SER A 266 19.51 -7.02 -1.94
C SER A 266 19.31 -6.24 -0.64
N ALA A 267 18.70 -6.84 0.38
CA ALA A 267 18.55 -6.27 1.72
C ALA A 267 19.69 -6.67 2.67
N GLY A 268 20.68 -7.45 2.19
CA GLY A 268 21.88 -7.84 2.96
C GLY A 268 21.73 -9.13 3.73
N TYR A 269 20.75 -9.96 3.40
CA TYR A 269 20.70 -11.34 3.87
C TYR A 269 21.71 -12.18 3.11
N VAL A 270 22.28 -13.16 3.79
CA VAL A 270 23.15 -14.19 3.22
C VAL A 270 22.45 -15.53 3.30
N GLU A 271 22.64 -16.36 2.27
CA GLU A 271 22.11 -17.71 2.28
C GLU A 271 22.94 -18.58 3.22
N VAL A 272 22.25 -19.41 4.03
CA VAL A 272 22.84 -20.26 5.06
C VAL A 272 22.29 -21.68 4.95
N PRO A 273 22.93 -22.68 5.55
CA PRO A 273 22.33 -24.02 5.67
C PRO A 273 20.96 -23.96 6.36
N ALA A 274 20.11 -24.95 6.06
CA ALA A 274 18.81 -25.10 6.69
C ALA A 274 18.94 -25.08 8.22
N PHE A 275 18.20 -24.17 8.86
CA PHE A 275 18.14 -24.04 10.31
C PHE A 275 16.85 -24.62 10.90
N ASN A 276 15.96 -25.11 10.04
CA ASN A 276 14.73 -25.81 10.42
C ASN A 276 14.33 -26.79 9.30
N ASP A 277 13.31 -27.61 9.60
CA ASP A 277 12.78 -28.62 8.68
C ASP A 277 11.51 -28.14 7.97
N GLU A 278 11.43 -26.86 7.53
CA GLU A 278 10.28 -26.32 6.80
C GLU A 278 10.12 -27.04 5.45
N PRO A 279 9.06 -27.84 5.24
CA PRO A 279 8.94 -28.71 4.08
C PRO A 279 8.72 -27.97 2.75
N PHE A 280 8.35 -26.69 2.81
CA PHE A 280 8.11 -25.86 1.63
C PHE A 280 9.24 -24.88 1.34
N ALA A 281 10.33 -24.90 2.12
CA ALA A 281 11.50 -24.06 1.91
C ALA A 281 12.56 -24.79 1.09
N ASP A 282 13.20 -24.05 0.20
CA ASP A 282 14.37 -24.48 -0.57
C ASP A 282 15.59 -23.61 -0.25
N HIS A 283 15.37 -22.43 0.35
CA HIS A 283 16.39 -21.44 0.67
C HIS A 283 16.19 -20.90 2.08
N TRP A 284 17.29 -20.77 2.82
CA TRP A 284 17.35 -20.23 4.18
C TRP A 284 18.32 -19.04 4.19
N PHE A 285 17.91 -17.96 4.81
CA PHE A 285 18.66 -16.70 4.83
C PHE A 285 18.81 -16.19 6.25
N GLU A 286 19.98 -15.62 6.53
CA GLU A 286 20.30 -14.96 7.79
C GLU A 286 20.77 -13.53 7.53
N LYS A 287 20.42 -12.61 8.43
CA LYS A 287 20.96 -11.26 8.47
C LYS A 287 21.27 -10.87 9.90
N GLN A 288 22.53 -10.50 10.14
CA GLN A 288 22.95 -9.91 11.40
C GLN A 288 22.61 -8.42 11.39
N PHE A 289 22.00 -7.94 12.46
CA PHE A 289 21.77 -6.52 12.65
C PHE A 289 23.04 -5.89 13.25
N ALA A 290 23.47 -4.75 12.70
CA ALA A 290 24.58 -4.00 13.27
C ALA A 290 24.23 -3.53 14.70
N ASP A 291 25.18 -3.63 15.65
CA ASP A 291 24.99 -3.32 17.07
C ASP A 291 24.31 -1.96 17.30
N VAL A 292 23.17 -1.98 18.00
CA VAL A 292 22.40 -0.79 18.37
C VAL A 292 23.15 0.11 19.37
N GLU A 293 24.17 -0.40 20.06
CA GLU A 293 24.98 0.38 21.00
C GLU A 293 25.77 1.52 20.36
N ALA A 294 26.24 1.34 19.11
CA ALA A 294 26.95 2.40 18.39
C ALA A 294 26.08 3.61 18.03
N HIS A 295 24.78 3.43 17.92
CA HIS A 295 23.86 4.51 17.54
C HIS A 295 23.37 5.34 18.74
N LYS A 296 23.23 4.74 19.92
CA LYS A 296 22.85 5.47 21.18
C LYS A 296 23.97 6.40 21.66
N LEU A 297 25.22 6.04 21.44
CA LEU A 297 26.38 6.88 21.80
C LEU A 297 26.55 8.13 20.91
N ASN A 298 26.08 8.08 19.67
CA ASN A 298 26.20 9.21 18.73
C ASN A 298 25.05 10.22 18.85
N THR A 299 23.88 9.81 19.36
CA THR A 299 22.71 10.71 19.53
C THR A 299 22.77 11.54 20.81
N THR A 300 23.56 11.10 21.81
CA THR A 300 23.73 11.84 23.08
C THR A 300 24.74 12.98 22.99
N ARG A 301 25.47 13.12 21.88
CA ARG A 301 26.58 14.07 21.75
C ARG A 301 26.22 15.39 21.04
N THR A 302 24.99 15.60 20.63
CA THR A 302 24.55 16.80 19.89
C THR A 302 23.21 17.36 20.36
N LEU A 303 23.13 17.73 21.65
CA LEU A 303 22.11 18.68 22.09
C LEU A 303 22.82 19.96 22.58
N PRO A 304 22.68 21.10 21.92
CA PRO A 304 23.12 22.37 22.45
C PRO A 304 22.24 22.72 23.67
N ARG A 305 22.89 23.03 24.80
CA ARG A 305 22.21 23.55 26.00
C ARG A 305 21.50 24.86 25.66
N HIS A 306 20.17 24.82 25.66
CA HIS A 306 19.34 26.01 25.66
C HIS A 306 19.54 26.77 26.98
N LYS A 307 20.14 27.97 26.88
CA LYS A 307 20.17 28.96 27.97
C LYS A 307 18.78 29.52 28.14
N SER A 308 18.23 29.38 29.34
CA SER A 308 17.01 30.04 29.76
C SER A 308 17.19 31.58 29.73
N PRO A 309 16.24 32.36 29.22
CA PRO A 309 16.24 33.81 29.44
C PRO A 309 15.66 34.11 30.82
N SER A 310 16.47 34.87 31.61
CA SER A 310 16.09 35.48 32.87
C SER A 310 14.90 36.43 32.72
N ARG A 311 14.00 36.40 33.73
CA ARG A 311 12.94 37.37 33.99
C ARG A 311 13.50 38.80 34.01
N TRP A 312 12.75 39.71 33.43
CA TRP A 312 12.75 41.13 33.83
C TRP A 312 11.30 41.55 34.14
N ALA A 313 11.20 42.38 35.15
CA ALA A 313 10.08 42.95 35.85
C ALA A 313 9.06 43.66 34.97
#